data_f49510b44f8a68ff0a8b538d244c6903
#
_entry.id   f49510b44f8a68ff0a8b538d244c6903
#
_cell.length_a   1.000
_cell.length_b   1.000
_cell.length_c   1.000
_cell.angle_alpha   90.00
_cell.angle_beta   90.00
_cell.angle_gamma   90.00
#
_symmetry.space_group_name_H-M   'P 1'
#
loop_
_entity.id
_entity.type
_entity.pdbx_description
1 polymer ?
#
loop_
_entity_poly.entity_id
_entity_poly.type
_entity_poly.pdbx_seq_one_letter_code
_entity_poly.pdbx_strand_id
1 'polypeptide(L)'
;EIMPSLVGSEMCIRDRFYGWWDWRYLMLIAGYSLWSYAAAATLERTESPLKRKVVLWATVSAFVGVLFTYKYLDFFIRGFSKLLAAVGLSADWVTLNLVLPIGISFFTFQALGYVIDVYRGKVRACHDPVAFFAFLSFFPQLVAGPIERAGALLPQLQHQRSFHYGEAVMGMKQILWGLFKKMVIADNCAKAVSYIFFNYDVLSGWNL
;
A
#
# COMPACT_ATOMS: atom_id res chain seq x y z
N GLU A 1 -14.05 -5.69 25.90
CA GLU A 1 -13.51 -7.03 25.49
C GLU A 1 -13.75 -7.41 24.03
N ILE A 2 -14.57 -6.67 23.27
CA ILE A 2 -14.90 -7.01 21.85
C ILE A 2 -13.85 -6.46 20.86
N MET A 3 -13.11 -5.40 21.20
CA MET A 3 -12.14 -4.77 20.29
C MET A 3 -10.89 -5.62 19.98
N PRO A 4 -10.23 -6.26 20.94
CA PRO A 4 -9.09 -7.13 20.61
C PRO A 4 -9.48 -8.29 19.70
N SER A 5 -10.73 -8.78 19.81
CA SER A 5 -11.22 -9.88 19.00
C SER A 5 -11.52 -9.49 17.55
N LEU A 6 -12.04 -8.28 17.29
CA LEU A 6 -12.30 -7.79 15.93
C LEU A 6 -11.00 -7.46 15.19
N VAL A 7 -10.09 -6.75 15.84
CA VAL A 7 -8.76 -6.44 15.29
C VAL A 7 -7.97 -7.74 15.07
N GLY A 8 -8.07 -8.70 15.99
CA GLY A 8 -7.47 -10.02 15.84
C GLY A 8 -8.08 -10.82 14.69
N SER A 9 -9.39 -10.75 14.46
CA SER A 9 -10.04 -11.46 13.36
C SER A 9 -9.66 -10.88 11.99
N GLU A 10 -9.53 -9.56 11.86
CA GLU A 10 -9.07 -8.90 10.63
C GLU A 10 -7.62 -9.27 10.30
N MET A 11 -6.75 -9.37 11.32
CA MET A 11 -5.39 -9.88 11.14
C MET A 11 -5.40 -11.34 10.69
N CYS A 12 -6.21 -12.20 11.28
CA CYS A 12 -6.32 -13.61 10.88
C CYS A 12 -6.85 -13.80 9.45
N ILE A 13 -7.82 -12.99 9.01
CA ILE A 13 -8.32 -13.02 7.63
C ILE A 13 -7.22 -12.66 6.65
N ARG A 14 -6.45 -11.62 6.93
CA ARG A 14 -5.29 -11.23 6.13
C ARG A 14 -4.23 -12.31 6.09
N ASP A 15 -3.86 -12.84 7.27
CA ASP A 15 -2.80 -13.84 7.38
C ASP A 15 -3.15 -15.11 6.60
N ARG A 16 -4.45 -15.47 6.56
CA ARG A 16 -4.94 -16.53 5.67
C ARG A 16 -4.88 -16.15 4.20
N PHE A 17 -5.24 -14.92 3.82
CA PHE A 17 -5.22 -14.47 2.43
C PHE A 17 -3.80 -14.42 1.86
N TYR A 18 -2.85 -13.83 2.58
CA TYR A 18 -1.45 -13.78 2.15
C TYR A 18 -0.69 -15.08 2.38
N GLY A 19 -0.95 -15.79 3.48
CA GLY A 19 -0.31 -17.05 3.81
C GLY A 19 -0.73 -18.19 2.87
N TRP A 20 -1.91 -18.12 2.29
CA TRP A 20 -2.36 -19.05 1.25
C TRP A 20 -1.59 -18.86 -0.06
N TRP A 21 -1.18 -17.63 -0.38
CA TRP A 21 -0.40 -17.34 -1.57
C TRP A 21 1.10 -17.58 -1.34
N ASP A 22 1.72 -16.87 -0.39
CA ASP A 22 3.13 -17.05 -0.01
C ASP A 22 3.41 -16.39 1.36
N TRP A 23 3.88 -17.15 2.32
CA TRP A 23 4.23 -16.70 3.68
C TRP A 23 5.34 -15.61 3.69
N ARG A 24 6.16 -15.53 2.64
CA ARG A 24 7.22 -14.51 2.50
C ARG A 24 6.66 -13.09 2.49
N TYR A 25 5.46 -12.91 1.94
CA TYR A 25 4.81 -11.60 1.91
C TYR A 25 4.27 -11.17 3.26
N LEU A 26 3.91 -12.09 4.12
CA LEU A 26 3.58 -11.79 5.52
C LEU A 26 4.79 -11.22 6.27
N MET A 27 5.97 -11.80 6.07
CA MET A 27 7.22 -11.30 6.65
C MET A 27 7.55 -9.90 6.15
N LEU A 28 7.27 -9.62 4.87
CA LEU A 28 7.48 -8.29 4.29
C LEU A 28 6.58 -7.25 4.96
N ILE A 29 5.27 -7.52 5.06
CA ILE A 29 4.31 -6.60 5.71
C ILE A 29 4.66 -6.42 7.20
N ALA A 30 5.02 -7.50 7.89
CA ALA A 30 5.47 -7.43 9.28
C ALA A 30 6.73 -6.56 9.41
N GLY A 31 7.70 -6.71 8.52
CA GLY A 31 8.90 -5.88 8.47
C GLY A 31 8.59 -4.39 8.26
N TYR A 32 7.71 -4.07 7.32
CA TYR A 32 7.25 -2.68 7.10
C TYR A 32 6.55 -2.13 8.34
N SER A 33 5.69 -2.92 8.97
CA SER A 33 4.96 -2.52 10.17
C SER A 33 5.90 -2.24 11.34
N LEU A 34 6.83 -3.16 11.62
CA LEU A 34 7.82 -3.01 12.68
C LEU A 34 8.73 -1.80 12.44
N TRP A 35 9.24 -1.66 11.22
CA TRP A 35 10.11 -0.53 10.87
C TRP A 35 9.38 0.82 11.01
N SER A 36 8.17 0.93 10.47
CA SER A 36 7.39 2.16 10.55
C SER A 36 7.02 2.52 11.99
N TYR A 37 6.65 1.52 12.78
CA TYR A 37 6.36 1.69 14.21
C TYR A 37 7.58 2.20 14.98
N ALA A 38 8.73 1.54 14.79
CA ALA A 38 9.98 1.93 15.43
C ALA A 38 10.46 3.33 14.97
N ALA A 39 10.36 3.61 13.67
CA ALA A 39 10.72 4.92 13.11
C ALA A 39 9.83 6.04 13.70
N ALA A 40 8.52 5.82 13.79
CA ALA A 40 7.61 6.79 14.38
C ALA A 40 7.88 7.03 15.87
N ALA A 41 8.11 5.96 16.65
CA ALA A 41 8.47 6.06 18.06
C ALA A 41 9.80 6.80 18.29
N THR A 42 10.80 6.57 17.42
CA THR A 42 12.07 7.30 17.48
C THR A 42 11.92 8.77 17.08
N LEU A 43 11.08 9.10 16.10
CA LEU A 43 10.79 10.48 15.69
C LEU A 43 10.08 11.26 16.79
N GLU A 44 9.19 10.64 17.57
CA GLU A 44 8.49 11.29 18.67
C GLU A 44 9.42 11.57 19.85
N ARG A 45 10.33 10.64 20.16
CA ARG A 45 11.29 10.77 21.28
C ARG A 45 12.48 11.66 20.98
N THR A 46 12.74 11.93 19.72
CA THR A 46 13.96 12.65 19.29
C THR A 46 13.66 14.13 19.09
N GLU A 47 14.31 15.00 19.87
CA GLU A 47 14.20 16.46 19.72
C GLU A 47 15.17 17.03 18.67
N SER A 48 16.30 16.36 18.43
CA SER A 48 17.31 16.81 17.49
C SER A 48 16.81 16.82 16.04
N PRO A 49 16.77 17.96 15.34
CA PRO A 49 16.24 18.05 13.98
C PRO A 49 17.06 17.23 12.99
N LEU A 50 18.37 17.11 13.20
CA LEU A 50 19.25 16.32 12.34
C LEU A 50 18.93 14.82 12.45
N LYS A 51 18.80 14.29 13.67
CA LYS A 51 18.45 12.87 13.89
C LYS A 51 17.08 12.54 13.32
N ARG A 52 16.08 13.41 13.51
CA ARG A 52 14.75 13.26 12.92
C ARG A 52 14.83 13.16 11.39
N LYS A 53 15.63 14.01 10.76
CA LYS A 53 15.83 14.01 9.30
C LYS A 53 16.50 12.73 8.82
N VAL A 54 17.51 12.24 9.56
CA VAL A 54 18.20 10.98 9.25
C VAL A 54 17.22 9.79 9.33
N VAL A 55 16.42 9.68 10.39
CA VAL A 55 15.42 8.60 10.55
C VAL A 55 14.39 8.62 9.41
N LEU A 56 13.91 9.82 9.04
CA LEU A 56 12.98 9.97 7.92
C LEU A 56 13.59 9.47 6.61
N TRP A 57 14.79 9.99 6.25
CA TRP A 57 15.43 9.63 4.98
C TRP A 57 15.85 8.16 4.94
N ALA A 58 16.32 7.59 6.06
CA ALA A 58 16.62 6.17 6.15
C ALA A 58 15.36 5.31 5.88
N THR A 59 14.21 5.69 6.47
CA THR A 59 12.94 4.99 6.24
C THR A 59 12.47 5.14 4.79
N VAL A 60 12.52 6.36 4.24
CA VAL A 60 12.12 6.60 2.84
C VAL A 60 13.00 5.79 1.89
N SER A 61 14.33 5.84 2.06
CA SER A 61 15.27 5.11 1.21
C SER A 61 15.09 3.59 1.31
N ALA A 62 14.87 3.06 2.51
CA ALA A 62 14.64 1.63 2.71
C ALA A 62 13.35 1.17 2.00
N PHE A 63 12.24 1.88 2.19
CA PHE A 63 10.95 1.49 1.63
C PHE A 63 10.87 1.67 0.12
N VAL A 64 11.41 2.78 -0.39
CA VAL A 64 11.52 3.01 -1.83
C VAL A 64 12.49 2.01 -2.45
N GLY A 65 13.59 1.67 -1.78
CA GLY A 65 14.53 0.66 -2.22
C GLY A 65 13.91 -0.73 -2.36
N VAL A 66 13.12 -1.16 -1.36
CA VAL A 66 12.39 -2.43 -1.44
C VAL A 66 11.37 -2.39 -2.58
N LEU A 67 10.58 -1.31 -2.70
CA LEU A 67 9.63 -1.14 -3.79
C LEU A 67 10.31 -1.17 -5.18
N PHE A 68 11.46 -0.50 -5.30
CA PHE A 68 12.26 -0.49 -6.52
C PHE A 68 12.73 -1.90 -6.88
N THR A 69 13.22 -2.67 -5.89
CA THR A 69 13.70 -4.03 -6.11
C THR A 69 12.60 -4.94 -6.64
N TYR A 70 11.41 -4.92 -6.03
CA TYR A 70 10.30 -5.78 -6.47
C TYR A 70 9.66 -5.35 -7.78
N LYS A 71 9.64 -4.05 -8.09
CA LYS A 71 8.85 -3.53 -9.22
C LYS A 71 9.69 -3.18 -10.44
N TYR A 72 10.90 -2.66 -10.24
CA TYR A 72 11.67 -2.06 -11.32
C TYR A 72 13.01 -2.71 -11.60
N LEU A 73 13.54 -3.52 -10.66
CA LEU A 73 14.89 -4.08 -10.80
C LEU A 73 15.03 -4.90 -12.08
N ASP A 74 14.10 -5.82 -12.35
CA ASP A 74 14.15 -6.67 -13.57
C ASP A 74 14.03 -5.85 -14.86
N PHE A 75 13.26 -4.76 -14.85
CA PHE A 75 13.16 -3.83 -15.98
C PHE A 75 14.53 -3.17 -16.25
N PHE A 76 15.17 -2.68 -15.21
CA PHE A 76 16.50 -2.04 -15.36
C PHE A 76 17.57 -3.05 -15.75
N ILE A 77 17.59 -4.25 -15.17
CA ILE A 77 18.53 -5.32 -15.54
C ILE A 77 18.38 -5.65 -17.02
N ARG A 78 17.16 -5.89 -17.50
CA ARG A 78 16.91 -6.20 -18.92
C ARG A 78 17.26 -5.05 -19.86
N GLY A 79 16.96 -3.81 -19.45
CA GLY A 79 17.34 -2.62 -20.21
C GLY A 79 18.86 -2.46 -20.31
N PHE A 80 19.55 -2.63 -19.20
CA PHE A 80 21.01 -2.52 -19.13
C PHE A 80 21.71 -3.64 -19.89
N SER A 81 21.20 -4.88 -19.81
CA SER A 81 21.73 -6.02 -20.59
C SER A 81 21.63 -5.76 -22.10
N LYS A 82 20.51 -5.20 -22.56
CA LYS A 82 20.34 -4.84 -23.99
C LYS A 82 21.34 -3.76 -24.42
N LEU A 83 21.59 -2.80 -23.54
CA LEU A 83 22.51 -1.69 -23.81
C LEU A 83 23.97 -2.18 -23.87
N LEU A 84 24.37 -3.09 -22.98
CA LEU A 84 25.68 -3.73 -23.00
C LEU A 84 25.86 -4.62 -24.24
N ALA A 85 24.84 -5.37 -24.62
CA ALA A 85 24.85 -6.18 -25.82
C ALA A 85 25.05 -5.33 -27.09
N ALA A 86 24.50 -4.12 -27.15
CA ALA A 86 24.69 -3.20 -28.27
C ALA A 86 26.14 -2.67 -28.36
N VAL A 87 26.91 -2.68 -27.26
CA VAL A 87 28.32 -2.29 -27.19
C VAL A 87 29.25 -3.54 -27.34
N GLY A 88 28.68 -4.72 -27.57
CA GLY A 88 29.45 -5.98 -27.75
C GLY A 88 29.87 -6.66 -26.44
N LEU A 89 29.34 -6.20 -25.29
CA LEU A 89 29.58 -6.80 -23.99
C LEU A 89 28.37 -7.69 -23.62
N SER A 90 28.56 -9.00 -23.58
CA SER A 90 27.54 -9.94 -23.09
C SER A 90 27.70 -10.09 -21.57
N ALA A 91 26.73 -9.61 -20.81
CA ALA A 91 26.64 -9.84 -19.37
C ALA A 91 25.35 -10.62 -19.08
N ASP A 92 25.50 -11.89 -18.72
CA ASP A 92 24.40 -12.73 -18.23
C ASP A 92 24.05 -12.33 -16.80
N TRP A 93 23.15 -11.35 -16.67
CA TRP A 93 22.61 -10.97 -15.39
C TRP A 93 21.44 -11.90 -15.03
N VAL A 94 21.52 -12.47 -13.85
CA VAL A 94 20.42 -13.28 -13.31
C VAL A 94 19.24 -12.35 -13.00
N THR A 95 18.18 -12.44 -13.78
CA THR A 95 16.90 -11.80 -13.44
C THR A 95 16.30 -12.53 -12.24
N LEU A 96 15.98 -11.80 -11.19
CA LEU A 96 15.46 -12.39 -9.95
C LEU A 96 14.03 -12.94 -10.11
N ASN A 97 13.34 -12.57 -11.20
CA ASN A 97 11.95 -12.97 -11.49
C ASN A 97 11.05 -12.91 -10.24
N LEU A 98 11.21 -11.84 -9.45
CA LEU A 98 10.47 -11.66 -8.22
C LEU A 98 8.98 -11.48 -8.55
N VAL A 99 8.16 -12.35 -7.99
CA VAL A 99 6.71 -12.18 -8.07
C VAL A 99 6.32 -10.94 -7.26
N LEU A 100 5.67 -9.98 -7.91
CA LEU A 100 5.26 -8.74 -7.27
C LEU A 100 4.16 -9.01 -6.24
N PRO A 101 4.39 -8.73 -4.94
CA PRO A 101 3.35 -8.89 -3.93
C PRO A 101 2.16 -7.99 -4.21
N ILE A 102 0.95 -8.53 -4.13
CA ILE A 102 -0.28 -7.75 -4.29
C ILE A 102 -0.31 -6.65 -3.21
N GLY A 103 -0.51 -5.41 -3.62
CA GLY A 103 -0.62 -4.27 -2.70
C GLY A 103 0.70 -3.71 -2.17
N ILE A 104 1.89 -4.18 -2.60
CA ILE A 104 3.19 -3.66 -2.11
C ILE A 104 3.29 -2.14 -2.21
N SER A 105 2.83 -1.55 -3.29
CA SER A 105 2.85 -0.10 -3.46
C SER A 105 1.93 0.59 -2.45
N PHE A 106 0.74 0.01 -2.18
CA PHE A 106 -0.23 0.58 -1.25
C PHE A 106 0.29 0.62 0.18
N PHE A 107 0.73 -0.52 0.70
CA PHE A 107 1.24 -0.53 2.08
C PHE A 107 2.57 0.22 2.24
N THR A 108 3.40 0.28 1.19
CA THR A 108 4.60 1.13 1.19
C THR A 108 4.23 2.61 1.34
N PHE A 109 3.31 3.11 0.51
CA PHE A 109 2.89 4.52 0.58
C PHE A 109 2.10 4.82 1.85
N GLN A 110 1.32 3.89 2.36
CA GLN A 110 0.61 4.04 3.62
C GLN A 110 1.58 4.14 4.80
N ALA A 111 2.59 3.27 4.85
CA ALA A 111 3.64 3.29 5.85
C ALA A 111 4.47 4.58 5.78
N LEU A 112 4.88 4.99 4.57
CA LEU A 112 5.59 6.26 4.35
C LEU A 112 4.75 7.47 4.76
N GLY A 113 3.47 7.48 4.37
CA GLY A 113 2.53 8.54 4.73
C GLY A 113 2.44 8.73 6.24
N TYR A 114 2.33 7.63 6.98
CA TYR A 114 2.32 7.66 8.45
C TYR A 114 3.62 8.25 9.02
N VAL A 115 4.79 7.74 8.62
CA VAL A 115 6.08 8.23 9.13
C VAL A 115 6.30 9.71 8.80
N ILE A 116 5.90 10.15 7.60
CA ILE A 116 5.97 11.55 7.18
C ILE A 116 5.01 12.42 8.02
N ASP A 117 3.79 11.94 8.30
CA ASP A 117 2.82 12.69 9.09
C ASP A 117 3.27 12.82 10.56
N VAL A 118 3.92 11.80 11.13
CA VAL A 118 4.55 11.87 12.45
C VAL A 118 5.76 12.82 12.44
N TYR A 119 6.62 12.76 11.41
CA TYR A 119 7.73 13.70 11.26
C TYR A 119 7.27 15.16 11.21
N ARG A 120 6.16 15.42 10.51
CA ARG A 120 5.54 16.76 10.40
C ARG A 120 4.75 17.19 11.62
N GLY A 121 4.60 16.33 12.62
CA GLY A 121 3.82 16.60 13.82
C GLY A 121 2.29 16.63 13.60
N LYS A 122 1.80 16.13 12.45
CA LYS A 122 0.36 16.06 12.15
C LYS A 122 -0.35 14.95 12.90
N VAL A 123 0.36 13.86 13.17
CA VAL A 123 -0.14 12.69 13.89
C VAL A 123 0.89 12.33 14.96
N ARG A 124 0.43 11.95 16.14
CA ARG A 124 1.30 11.38 17.19
C ARG A 124 1.66 9.93 16.85
N ALA A 125 2.82 9.47 17.32
CA ALA A 125 3.18 8.08 17.14
C ALA A 125 2.15 7.16 17.84
N CYS A 126 1.75 6.10 17.16
CA CYS A 126 0.87 5.11 17.74
C CYS A 126 1.65 4.28 18.77
N HIS A 127 1.13 4.20 20.01
CA HIS A 127 1.76 3.41 21.07
C HIS A 127 1.20 1.99 21.16
N ASP A 128 0.06 1.73 20.53
CA ASP A 128 -0.55 0.42 20.46
C ASP A 128 -0.05 -0.33 19.21
N PRO A 129 0.83 -1.34 19.37
CA PRO A 129 1.35 -2.09 18.23
C PRO A 129 0.24 -2.85 17.48
N VAL A 130 -0.77 -3.36 18.20
CA VAL A 130 -1.86 -4.14 17.60
C VAL A 130 -2.70 -3.27 16.69
N ALA A 131 -3.11 -2.09 17.17
CA ALA A 131 -3.85 -1.12 16.36
C ALA A 131 -3.04 -0.64 15.16
N PHE A 132 -1.72 -0.46 15.32
CA PHE A 132 -0.84 -0.07 14.22
C PHE A 132 -0.70 -1.15 13.14
N PHE A 133 -0.49 -2.41 13.56
CA PHE A 133 -0.44 -3.53 12.64
C PHE A 133 -1.78 -3.71 11.90
N ALA A 134 -2.91 -3.59 12.60
CA ALA A 134 -4.24 -3.61 12.00
C ALA A 134 -4.42 -2.48 10.96
N PHE A 135 -3.94 -1.26 11.27
CA PHE A 135 -3.97 -0.12 10.36
C PHE A 135 -3.21 -0.41 9.05
N LEU A 136 -1.96 -0.86 9.14
CA LEU A 136 -1.15 -1.09 7.94
C LEU A 136 -1.64 -2.28 7.13
N SER A 137 -2.27 -3.25 7.80
CA SER A 137 -2.77 -4.48 7.20
C SER A 137 -4.27 -4.46 6.86
N PHE A 138 -4.90 -3.30 6.92
CA PHE A 138 -6.34 -3.18 6.68
C PHE A 138 -6.71 -3.68 5.29
N PHE A 139 -7.25 -4.91 5.23
CA PHE A 139 -7.41 -5.65 3.97
C PHE A 139 -8.33 -4.99 2.93
N PRO A 140 -9.39 -4.22 3.29
CA PRO A 140 -10.23 -3.58 2.27
C PRO A 140 -9.48 -2.58 1.39
N GLN A 141 -8.35 -2.04 1.88
CA GLN A 141 -7.54 -1.07 1.15
C GLN A 141 -6.42 -1.72 0.32
N LEU A 142 -5.93 -2.89 0.72
CA LEU A 142 -4.72 -3.51 0.15
C LEU A 142 -4.84 -3.82 -1.34
N VAL A 143 -6.02 -4.14 -1.84
CA VAL A 143 -6.24 -4.57 -3.23
C VAL A 143 -6.58 -3.39 -4.14
N ALA A 144 -7.49 -2.51 -3.74
CA ALA A 144 -8.03 -1.46 -4.61
C ALA A 144 -8.71 -0.30 -3.84
N GLY A 145 -8.21 0.05 -2.65
CA GLY A 145 -8.77 1.15 -1.86
C GLY A 145 -8.03 2.47 -2.03
N PRO A 146 -8.60 3.59 -1.61
CA PRO A 146 -7.85 4.82 -1.43
C PRO A 146 -6.82 4.64 -0.31
N ILE A 147 -5.65 5.28 -0.44
CA ILE A 147 -4.64 5.30 0.62
C ILE A 147 -5.15 6.20 1.74
N GLU A 148 -5.69 5.58 2.80
CA GLU A 148 -6.19 6.31 3.96
C GLU A 148 -5.06 6.88 4.79
N ARG A 149 -5.28 8.09 5.30
CA ARG A 149 -4.30 8.70 6.20
C ARG A 149 -4.41 8.12 7.60
N ALA A 150 -3.26 7.94 8.24
CA ALA A 150 -3.19 7.41 9.61
C ALA A 150 -4.02 8.24 10.60
N GLY A 151 -4.05 9.57 10.45
CA GLY A 151 -4.85 10.45 11.29
C GLY A 151 -6.36 10.22 11.23
N ALA A 152 -6.86 9.61 10.14
CA ALA A 152 -8.28 9.30 10.01
C ALA A 152 -8.63 7.88 10.49
N LEU A 153 -7.80 6.89 10.17
CA LEU A 153 -8.12 5.48 10.42
C LEU A 153 -7.62 4.99 11.78
N LEU A 154 -6.42 5.39 12.23
CA LEU A 154 -5.86 4.95 13.52
C LEU A 154 -6.75 5.25 14.72
N PRO A 155 -7.33 6.47 14.88
CA PRO A 155 -8.25 6.74 15.99
C PRO A 155 -9.47 5.83 15.97
N GLN A 156 -9.98 5.48 14.78
CA GLN A 156 -11.12 4.58 14.67
C GLN A 156 -10.79 3.14 15.08
N LEU A 157 -9.55 2.71 14.95
CA LEU A 157 -9.09 1.40 15.41
C LEU A 157 -8.80 1.36 16.91
N GLN A 158 -8.51 2.51 17.52
CA GLN A 158 -8.21 2.63 18.96
C GLN A 158 -9.44 2.85 19.84
N HIS A 159 -10.53 3.37 19.27
CA HIS A 159 -11.75 3.63 20.04
C HIS A 159 -12.73 2.44 19.99
N GLN A 160 -13.40 2.19 21.11
CA GLN A 160 -14.47 1.20 21.16
C GLN A 160 -15.61 1.63 20.24
N ARG A 161 -16.00 0.72 19.36
CA ARG A 161 -17.10 0.96 18.43
C ARG A 161 -18.39 0.46 19.04
N SER A 162 -19.41 1.30 19.04
CA SER A 162 -20.81 0.91 19.29
C SER A 162 -21.53 0.80 17.96
N PHE A 163 -22.41 -0.18 17.83
CA PHE A 163 -23.22 -0.34 16.62
C PHE A 163 -24.35 0.71 16.61
N HIS A 164 -24.32 1.58 15.61
CA HIS A 164 -25.37 2.57 15.37
C HIS A 164 -26.11 2.20 14.07
N TYR A 165 -27.36 1.76 14.20
CA TYR A 165 -28.16 1.31 13.04
C TYR A 165 -28.27 2.37 11.95
N GLY A 166 -28.45 3.66 12.31
CA GLY A 166 -28.52 4.75 11.35
C GLY A 166 -27.24 4.94 10.51
N GLU A 167 -26.08 4.83 11.16
CA GLU A 167 -24.78 4.91 10.48
C GLU A 167 -24.54 3.68 9.60
N ALA A 168 -24.94 2.50 10.05
CA ALA A 168 -24.83 1.27 9.28
C ALA A 168 -25.68 1.35 7.99
N VAL A 169 -26.91 1.84 8.06
CA VAL A 169 -27.78 2.04 6.89
C VAL A 169 -27.17 3.07 5.92
N MET A 170 -26.61 4.17 6.44
CA MET A 170 -25.94 5.15 5.59
C MET A 170 -24.70 4.56 4.91
N GLY A 171 -23.89 3.79 5.63
CA GLY A 171 -22.74 3.08 5.08
C GLY A 171 -23.14 2.10 3.96
N MET A 172 -24.20 1.32 4.17
CA MET A 172 -24.73 0.40 3.16
C MET A 172 -25.21 1.13 1.90
N LYS A 173 -25.88 2.28 2.04
CA LYS A 173 -26.27 3.13 0.90
C LYS A 173 -25.06 3.63 0.13
N GLN A 174 -23.99 4.05 0.82
CA GLN A 174 -22.75 4.49 0.18
C GLN A 174 -22.05 3.36 -0.57
N ILE A 175 -22.01 2.15 0.01
CA ILE A 175 -21.47 0.94 -0.66
C ILE A 175 -22.26 0.65 -1.93
N LEU A 176 -23.60 0.61 -1.85
CA LEU A 176 -24.46 0.36 -3.00
C LEU A 176 -24.26 1.40 -4.10
N TRP A 177 -24.15 2.67 -3.74
CA TRP A 177 -23.85 3.75 -4.67
C TRP A 177 -22.46 3.62 -5.31
N GLY A 178 -21.46 3.20 -4.55
CA GLY A 178 -20.11 2.90 -5.05
C GLY A 178 -20.11 1.75 -6.06
N LEU A 179 -20.83 0.66 -5.74
CA LEU A 179 -21.00 -0.48 -6.64
C LEU A 179 -21.71 -0.10 -7.93
N PHE A 180 -22.77 0.71 -7.84
CA PHE A 180 -23.46 1.25 -9.03
C PHE A 180 -22.51 2.01 -9.93
N LYS A 181 -21.74 2.97 -9.38
CA LYS A 181 -20.76 3.72 -10.15
C LYS A 181 -19.71 2.82 -10.80
N LYS A 182 -19.23 1.82 -10.07
CA LYS A 182 -18.22 0.90 -10.59
C LYS A 182 -18.78 0.02 -11.71
N MET A 183 -19.90 -0.64 -11.47
CA MET A 183 -20.44 -1.66 -12.40
C MET A 183 -21.14 -1.02 -13.62
N VAL A 184 -21.89 0.07 -13.41
CA VAL A 184 -22.71 0.66 -14.48
C VAL A 184 -21.93 1.72 -15.24
N ILE A 185 -21.15 2.56 -14.56
CA ILE A 185 -20.44 3.66 -15.22
C ILE A 185 -19.03 3.24 -15.62
N ALA A 186 -18.17 2.89 -14.63
CA ALA A 186 -16.76 2.68 -14.87
C ALA A 186 -16.47 1.48 -15.77
N ASP A 187 -17.11 0.32 -15.54
CA ASP A 187 -16.88 -0.88 -16.34
C ASP A 187 -17.38 -0.73 -17.80
N ASN A 188 -18.44 0.03 -18.03
CA ASN A 188 -18.90 0.32 -19.40
C ASN A 188 -18.00 1.33 -20.10
N CYS A 189 -17.57 2.38 -19.40
CA CYS A 189 -16.58 3.33 -19.95
C CYS A 189 -15.24 2.63 -20.26
N ALA A 190 -14.81 1.69 -19.40
CA ALA A 190 -13.58 0.94 -19.62
C ALA A 190 -13.62 0.12 -20.91
N LYS A 191 -14.78 -0.44 -21.30
CA LYS A 191 -14.93 -1.16 -22.57
C LYS A 191 -14.71 -0.24 -23.77
N ALA A 192 -15.29 0.97 -23.75
CA ALA A 192 -15.12 1.95 -24.80
C ALA A 192 -13.66 2.42 -24.89
N VAL A 193 -13.04 2.73 -23.75
CA VAL A 193 -11.64 3.11 -23.68
C VAL A 193 -10.73 2.01 -24.21
N SER A 194 -10.94 0.75 -23.78
CA SER A 194 -10.16 -0.38 -24.25
C SER A 194 -10.29 -0.57 -25.76
N TYR A 195 -11.50 -0.42 -26.31
CA TYR A 195 -11.71 -0.52 -27.75
C TYR A 195 -10.92 0.54 -28.51
N ILE A 196 -10.91 1.79 -28.04
CA ILE A 196 -10.14 2.89 -28.64
C ILE A 196 -8.65 2.61 -28.59
N PHE A 197 -8.12 2.21 -27.41
CA PHE A 197 -6.71 1.95 -27.24
C PHE A 197 -6.21 0.72 -28.02
N PHE A 198 -7.04 -0.31 -28.19
CA PHE A 198 -6.68 -1.47 -29.00
C PHE A 198 -6.70 -1.19 -30.51
N ASN A 199 -7.47 -0.20 -30.96
CA ASN A 199 -7.65 0.11 -32.37
C ASN A 199 -7.08 1.50 -32.75
N TYR A 200 -6.21 2.06 -31.92
CA TYR A 200 -5.71 3.44 -32.12
C TYR A 200 -4.99 3.62 -33.46
N ASP A 201 -4.36 2.57 -34.00
CA ASP A 201 -3.66 2.60 -35.29
C ASP A 201 -4.64 2.70 -36.49
N VAL A 202 -5.88 2.25 -36.31
CA VAL A 202 -6.92 2.23 -37.37
C VAL A 202 -7.88 3.40 -37.23
N LEU A 203 -8.04 3.93 -36.01
CA LEU A 203 -8.91 5.06 -35.70
C LEU A 203 -8.19 6.38 -36.04
N SER A 204 -8.70 7.15 -36.97
CA SER A 204 -8.16 8.46 -37.35
C SER A 204 -9.17 9.58 -37.14
N GLY A 205 -8.69 10.72 -36.70
CA GLY A 205 -9.46 11.96 -36.63
C GLY A 205 -10.60 11.94 -35.60
N TRP A 206 -11.83 12.26 -36.06
CA TRP A 206 -13.03 12.38 -35.20
C TRP A 206 -13.55 11.07 -34.62
N ASN A 207 -12.96 9.93 -34.93
CA ASN A 207 -13.33 8.60 -34.40
C ASN A 207 -12.50 8.22 -33.17
N LEU A 208 -11.61 9.06 -32.70
CA LEU A 208 -10.94 9.02 -31.40
C LEU A 208 -11.77 9.82 -30.41
#